data_e666661965d05e1bd411ce13e05cf13d
#
_entry.id   e666661965d05e1bd411ce13e05cf13d
#
_cell.length_a   1.000
_cell.length_b   1.000
_cell.length_c   1.000
_cell.angle_alpha   90.00
_cell.angle_beta   90.00
_cell.angle_gamma   90.00
#
_symmetry.space_group_name_H-M   'P 1'
#
loop_
_entity.id
_entity.type
_entity.pdbx_description
1 polymer ?
#
loop_
_entity_poly.entity_id
_entity_poly.type
_entity_poly.pdbx_seq_one_letter_code
_entity_poly.pdbx_strand_id
1 'polypeptide(L)'
;MKITTKQLVQTALLLTICIVSQYFKNLSVYITGPIVNLTIILAVLSVGLWSGLLLSIIAPVTAFFFTGSPIMAAIPLMFPAVMAGNAVLAITVWYFQEKTSFKWRLPAGLIAGSVLKAIFMGVVIVLIILPIFGDNLALKLPKPEALPVVLATAKVTFSITQLT
;
A
#
# COMPACT_ATOMS: atom_id res chain seq x y z
N MET A 1 -6.15 25.09 5.29
CA MET A 1 -7.26 24.14 5.29
C MET A 1 -7.60 23.81 6.74
N LYS A 2 -8.79 24.16 7.25
CA LYS A 2 -9.15 23.84 8.65
C LYS A 2 -9.72 22.42 8.70
N ILE A 3 -9.01 21.50 9.33
CA ILE A 3 -9.48 20.14 9.57
C ILE A 3 -10.57 20.21 10.65
N THR A 4 -11.75 19.69 10.36
CA THR A 4 -12.85 19.66 11.32
C THR A 4 -12.67 18.48 12.30
N THR A 5 -13.20 18.59 13.52
CA THR A 5 -13.19 17.50 14.51
C THR A 5 -13.77 16.20 13.95
N LYS A 6 -14.84 16.30 13.14
CA LYS A 6 -15.45 15.15 12.46
C LYS A 6 -14.45 14.45 11.54
N GLN A 7 -13.73 15.21 10.71
CA GLN A 7 -12.71 14.67 9.80
C GLN A 7 -11.56 14.00 10.55
N LEU A 8 -11.14 14.59 11.67
CA LEU A 8 -10.10 14.01 12.51
C LEU A 8 -10.54 12.65 13.09
N VAL A 9 -11.74 12.58 13.63
CA VAL A 9 -12.29 11.34 14.19
C VAL A 9 -12.47 10.26 13.11
N GLN A 10 -12.98 10.62 11.94
CA GLN A 10 -13.09 9.67 10.81
C GLN A 10 -11.74 9.14 10.37
N THR A 11 -10.73 10.00 10.25
CA THR A 11 -9.37 9.59 9.89
C THR A 11 -8.77 8.66 10.96
N ALA A 12 -8.96 8.97 12.22
CA ALA A 12 -8.48 8.15 13.34
C ALA A 12 -9.14 6.76 13.35
N LEU A 13 -10.45 6.68 13.12
CA LEU A 13 -11.17 5.40 13.02
C LEU A 13 -10.65 4.55 11.85
N LEU A 14 -10.49 5.14 10.67
CA LEU A 14 -9.97 4.43 9.51
C LEU A 14 -8.51 3.97 9.72
N LEU A 15 -7.70 4.80 10.36
CA LEU A 15 -6.34 4.45 10.73
C LEU A 15 -6.33 3.28 11.74
N THR A 16 -7.22 3.28 12.72
CA THR A 16 -7.38 2.17 13.67
C THR A 16 -7.73 0.87 12.96
N ILE A 17 -8.70 0.89 12.04
CA ILE A 17 -9.05 -0.29 11.23
C ILE A 17 -7.84 -0.77 10.42
N CYS A 18 -7.10 0.15 9.81
CA CYS A 18 -5.90 -0.15 9.06
C CYS A 18 -4.84 -0.84 9.93
N ILE A 19 -4.55 -0.31 11.12
CA ILE A 19 -3.56 -0.85 12.06
C ILE A 19 -4.00 -2.23 12.57
N VAL A 20 -5.25 -2.36 13.02
CA VAL A 20 -5.81 -3.63 13.51
C VAL A 20 -5.76 -4.71 12.43
N SER A 21 -6.08 -4.37 11.18
CA SER A 21 -5.99 -5.33 10.07
C SER A 21 -4.56 -5.85 9.86
N GLN A 22 -3.56 -5.02 10.10
CA GLN A 22 -2.15 -5.40 9.94
C GLN A 22 -1.66 -6.35 11.03
N TYR A 23 -2.26 -6.32 12.22
CA TYR A 23 -1.98 -7.31 13.26
C TYR A 23 -2.29 -8.73 12.77
N PHE A 24 -3.32 -8.89 11.94
CA PHE A 24 -3.69 -10.17 11.33
C PHE A 24 -2.89 -10.52 10.06
N LYS A 25 -1.92 -9.71 9.64
CA LYS A 25 -1.13 -9.93 8.42
C LYS A 25 -0.34 -11.25 8.46
N ASN A 26 0.03 -11.72 9.63
CA ASN A 26 0.67 -13.03 9.81
C ASN A 26 -0.24 -14.19 9.39
N LEU A 27 -1.56 -13.98 9.32
CA LEU A 27 -2.53 -14.99 8.87
C LEU A 27 -2.64 -15.01 7.35
N SER A 28 -2.70 -13.85 6.68
CA SER A 28 -2.73 -13.77 5.21
C SER A 28 -2.51 -12.35 4.68
N VAL A 29 -1.49 -12.18 3.84
CA VAL A 29 -1.25 -10.94 3.09
C VAL A 29 -2.38 -10.65 2.11
N TYR A 30 -3.04 -11.69 1.59
CA TYR A 30 -4.15 -11.57 0.64
C TYR A 30 -5.42 -10.95 1.25
N ILE A 31 -5.54 -10.95 2.57
CA ILE A 31 -6.68 -10.33 3.28
C ILE A 31 -6.31 -8.91 3.70
N THR A 32 -5.11 -8.71 4.24
CA THR A 32 -4.72 -7.40 4.80
C THR A 32 -4.42 -6.36 3.74
N GLY A 33 -3.90 -6.77 2.57
CA GLY A 33 -3.65 -5.88 1.44
C GLY A 33 -4.93 -5.14 0.98
N PRO A 34 -6.00 -5.88 0.62
CA PRO A 34 -7.29 -5.29 0.27
C PRO A 34 -7.89 -4.39 1.37
N ILE A 35 -7.77 -4.77 2.64
CA ILE A 35 -8.29 -3.94 3.75
C ILE A 35 -7.54 -2.61 3.83
N VAL A 36 -6.21 -2.61 3.70
CA VAL A 36 -5.42 -1.37 3.68
C VAL A 36 -5.80 -0.49 2.48
N ASN A 37 -5.95 -1.08 1.29
CA ASN A 37 -6.42 -0.34 0.11
C ASN A 37 -7.80 0.26 0.33
N LEU A 38 -8.74 -0.53 0.86
CA LEU A 38 -10.09 -0.09 1.16
C LEU A 38 -10.10 1.07 2.18
N THR A 39 -9.30 1.01 3.24
CA THR A 39 -9.22 2.09 4.23
C THR A 39 -8.66 3.38 3.63
N ILE A 40 -7.68 3.30 2.73
CA ILE A 40 -7.15 4.46 1.99
C ILE A 40 -8.23 5.06 1.09
N ILE A 41 -8.95 4.23 0.33
CA ILE A 41 -10.05 4.65 -0.55
C ILE A 41 -11.15 5.33 0.27
N LEU A 42 -11.59 4.70 1.36
CA LEU A 42 -12.61 5.27 2.24
C LEU A 42 -12.16 6.59 2.87
N ALA A 43 -10.89 6.72 3.23
CA ALA A 43 -10.33 7.97 3.75
C ALA A 43 -10.40 9.10 2.70
N VAL A 44 -10.06 8.80 1.44
CA VAL A 44 -10.17 9.76 0.34
C VAL A 44 -11.62 10.17 0.11
N LEU A 45 -12.54 9.20 0.07
CA LEU A 45 -13.95 9.46 -0.25
C LEU A 45 -14.72 10.17 0.86
N SER A 46 -14.42 9.86 2.13
CA SER A 46 -15.17 10.37 3.29
C SER A 46 -14.59 11.64 3.90
N VAL A 47 -13.29 11.82 3.81
CA VAL A 47 -12.56 12.92 4.45
C VAL A 47 -11.85 13.81 3.42
N GLY A 48 -11.21 13.19 2.42
CA GLY A 48 -10.50 13.85 1.36
C GLY A 48 -9.05 13.37 1.18
N LEU A 49 -8.37 13.95 0.18
CA LEU A 49 -7.03 13.52 -0.25
C LEU A 49 -6.00 13.46 0.89
N TRP A 50 -5.98 14.46 1.77
CA TRP A 50 -5.01 14.53 2.87
C TRP A 50 -5.10 13.34 3.82
N SER A 51 -6.32 12.89 4.15
CA SER A 51 -6.52 11.72 4.99
C SER A 51 -6.02 10.44 4.29
N GLY A 52 -6.33 10.29 2.99
CA GLY A 52 -5.81 9.18 2.19
C GLY A 52 -4.29 9.16 2.10
N LEU A 53 -3.64 10.30 1.88
CA LEU A 53 -2.18 10.42 1.87
C LEU A 53 -1.56 10.10 3.22
N LEU A 54 -2.18 10.53 4.32
CA LEU A 54 -1.73 10.25 5.67
C LEU A 54 -1.76 8.75 5.96
N LEU A 55 -2.85 8.07 5.61
CA LEU A 55 -2.93 6.60 5.70
C LEU A 55 -1.89 5.92 4.79
N SER A 56 -1.65 6.45 3.60
CA SER A 56 -0.66 5.92 2.64
C SER A 56 0.77 5.90 3.21
N ILE A 57 1.10 6.85 4.09
CA ILE A 57 2.39 6.92 4.76
C ILE A 57 2.42 6.04 6.01
N ILE A 58 1.41 6.14 6.88
CA ILE A 58 1.39 5.45 8.17
C ILE A 58 1.23 3.94 7.99
N ALA A 59 0.43 3.48 7.04
CA ALA A 59 0.16 2.06 6.84
C ALA A 59 1.41 1.20 6.57
N PRO A 60 2.36 1.57 5.69
CA PRO A 60 3.59 0.78 5.51
C PRO A 60 4.51 0.79 6.74
N VAL A 61 4.56 1.91 7.48
CA VAL A 61 5.36 2.02 8.71
C VAL A 61 4.82 1.07 9.77
N THR A 62 3.53 1.14 10.05
CA THR A 62 2.88 0.24 11.04
C THR A 62 2.96 -1.21 10.60
N ALA A 63 2.78 -1.50 9.31
CA ALA A 63 2.93 -2.84 8.76
C ALA A 63 4.32 -3.43 9.05
N PHE A 64 5.38 -2.64 8.92
CA PHE A 64 6.73 -3.10 9.23
C PHE A 64 6.89 -3.44 10.72
N PHE A 65 6.45 -2.57 11.61
CA PHE A 65 6.57 -2.80 13.05
C PHE A 65 5.81 -4.05 13.51
N PHE A 66 4.62 -4.33 12.93
CA PHE A 66 3.83 -5.49 13.31
C PHE A 66 4.29 -6.80 12.66
N THR A 67 4.86 -6.74 11.46
CA THR A 67 5.20 -7.96 10.70
C THR A 67 6.67 -8.30 10.70
N GLY A 68 7.55 -7.34 11.07
CA GLY A 68 9.00 -7.54 11.00
C GLY A 68 9.48 -8.04 9.64
N SER A 69 8.83 -7.60 8.54
CA SER A 69 9.09 -8.12 7.20
C SER A 69 10.59 -8.12 6.86
N PRO A 70 11.21 -9.29 6.64
CA PRO A 70 12.64 -9.36 6.33
C PRO A 70 12.99 -8.63 5.04
N ILE A 71 12.06 -8.55 4.08
CA ILE A 71 12.24 -7.83 2.81
C ILE A 71 12.36 -6.33 3.07
N MET A 72 11.46 -5.75 3.89
CA MET A 72 11.52 -4.33 4.23
C MET A 72 12.74 -4.00 5.11
N ALA A 73 13.15 -4.91 6.00
CA ALA A 73 14.35 -4.75 6.81
C ALA A 73 15.64 -4.84 5.99
N ALA A 74 15.67 -5.68 4.95
CA ALA A 74 16.81 -5.85 4.07
C ALA A 74 16.96 -4.69 3.07
N ILE A 75 15.83 -4.15 2.59
CA ILE A 75 15.78 -3.14 1.53
C ILE A 75 14.98 -1.91 2.05
N PRO A 76 15.64 -0.94 2.71
CA PRO A 76 14.95 0.24 3.24
C PRO A 76 14.20 1.05 2.19
N LEU A 77 14.63 1.00 0.92
CA LEU A 77 13.99 1.69 -0.20
C LEU A 77 12.57 1.16 -0.50
N MET A 78 12.21 -0.01 0.05
CA MET A 78 10.83 -0.54 -0.02
C MET A 78 9.81 0.36 0.66
N PHE A 79 10.17 1.03 1.78
CA PHE A 79 9.25 1.90 2.49
C PHE A 79 8.72 3.04 1.62
N PRO A 80 9.57 3.93 1.08
CA PRO A 80 9.10 5.01 0.23
C PRO A 80 8.42 4.50 -1.04
N ALA A 81 8.82 3.35 -1.58
CA ALA A 81 8.17 2.77 -2.75
C ALA A 81 6.72 2.34 -2.46
N VAL A 82 6.47 1.67 -1.33
CA VAL A 82 5.12 1.26 -0.92
C VAL A 82 4.28 2.48 -0.55
N MET A 83 4.84 3.47 0.15
CA MET A 83 4.17 4.73 0.44
C MET A 83 3.74 5.45 -0.84
N ALA A 84 4.63 5.55 -1.82
CA ALA A 84 4.34 6.16 -3.11
C ALA A 84 3.25 5.38 -3.88
N GLY A 85 3.30 4.04 -3.89
CA GLY A 85 2.26 3.21 -4.49
C GLY A 85 0.88 3.44 -3.87
N ASN A 86 0.80 3.55 -2.54
CA ASN A 86 -0.43 3.88 -1.84
C ASN A 86 -0.90 5.30 -2.15
N ALA A 87 0.03 6.27 -2.25
CA ALA A 87 -0.29 7.64 -2.63
C ALA A 87 -0.82 7.73 -4.07
N VAL A 88 -0.29 6.94 -5.01
CA VAL A 88 -0.83 6.84 -6.38
C VAL A 88 -2.28 6.40 -6.37
N LEU A 89 -2.64 5.40 -5.56
CA LEU A 89 -4.04 4.97 -5.38
C LEU A 89 -4.90 6.12 -4.85
N ALA A 90 -4.48 6.77 -3.77
CA ALA A 90 -5.21 7.86 -3.14
C ALA A 90 -5.44 9.04 -4.10
N ILE A 91 -4.40 9.47 -4.80
CA ILE A 91 -4.46 10.60 -5.74
C ILE A 91 -5.36 10.25 -6.93
N THR A 92 -5.27 9.03 -7.48
CA THR A 92 -6.09 8.63 -8.62
C THR A 92 -7.57 8.59 -8.25
N VAL A 93 -7.93 7.97 -7.12
CA VAL A 93 -9.32 7.93 -6.64
C VAL A 93 -9.84 9.36 -6.40
N TRP A 94 -9.07 10.20 -5.74
CA TRP A 94 -9.43 11.59 -5.51
C TRP A 94 -9.65 12.36 -6.83
N TYR A 95 -8.75 12.20 -7.79
CA TYR A 95 -8.83 12.87 -9.09
C TYR A 95 -10.14 12.53 -9.82
N PHE A 96 -10.49 11.25 -9.88
CA PHE A 96 -11.73 10.82 -10.52
C PHE A 96 -12.98 11.35 -9.79
N GLN A 97 -12.94 11.45 -8.45
CA GLN A 97 -14.07 11.97 -7.67
C GLN A 97 -14.26 13.49 -7.82
N GLU A 98 -13.19 14.26 -7.76
CA GLU A 98 -13.25 15.73 -7.71
C GLU A 98 -13.19 16.37 -9.09
N LYS A 99 -12.48 15.78 -10.05
CA LYS A 99 -12.19 16.41 -11.35
C LYS A 99 -12.99 15.83 -12.51
N THR A 100 -13.69 14.70 -12.30
CA THR A 100 -14.41 14.03 -13.36
C THR A 100 -15.91 14.04 -13.10
N SER A 101 -16.73 14.40 -14.11
CA SER A 101 -18.18 14.61 -13.95
C SER A 101 -19.04 13.49 -14.55
N PHE A 102 -18.47 12.37 -14.99
CA PHE A 102 -19.26 11.32 -15.59
C PHE A 102 -19.86 10.33 -14.56
N LYS A 103 -20.96 9.65 -14.95
CA LYS A 103 -21.76 8.81 -14.05
C LYS A 103 -20.97 7.67 -13.38
N TRP A 104 -19.95 7.12 -14.04
CA TRP A 104 -19.15 5.99 -13.57
C TRP A 104 -17.80 6.40 -12.96
N ARG A 105 -17.69 7.65 -12.48
CA ARG A 105 -16.43 8.19 -11.91
C ARG A 105 -15.87 7.35 -10.76
N LEU A 106 -16.73 6.84 -9.88
CA LEU A 106 -16.28 6.03 -8.74
C LEU A 106 -15.68 4.69 -9.18
N PRO A 107 -16.41 3.80 -9.87
CA PRO A 107 -15.80 2.54 -10.32
C PRO A 107 -14.60 2.73 -11.24
N ALA A 108 -14.63 3.74 -12.12
CA ALA A 108 -13.48 4.06 -12.98
C ALA A 108 -12.26 4.51 -12.16
N GLY A 109 -12.46 5.33 -11.12
CA GLY A 109 -11.39 5.76 -10.21
C GLY A 109 -10.80 4.61 -9.40
N LEU A 110 -11.63 3.66 -8.95
CA LEU A 110 -11.18 2.47 -8.22
C LEU A 110 -10.34 1.56 -9.13
N ILE A 111 -10.85 1.23 -10.32
CA ILE A 111 -10.13 0.39 -11.29
C ILE A 111 -8.83 1.06 -11.73
N ALA A 112 -8.89 2.33 -12.14
CA ALA A 112 -7.70 3.08 -12.57
C ALA A 112 -6.67 3.19 -11.43
N GLY A 113 -7.11 3.47 -10.20
CA GLY A 113 -6.24 3.57 -9.03
C GLY A 113 -5.54 2.25 -8.71
N SER A 114 -6.26 1.14 -8.72
CA SER A 114 -5.70 -0.19 -8.47
C SER A 114 -4.71 -0.59 -9.57
N VAL A 115 -5.05 -0.38 -10.84
CA VAL A 115 -4.18 -0.69 -11.99
C VAL A 115 -2.92 0.18 -11.97
N LEU A 116 -3.05 1.49 -11.78
CA LEU A 116 -1.90 2.41 -11.71
C LEU A 116 -0.98 2.07 -10.54
N LYS A 117 -1.55 1.77 -9.37
CA LYS A 117 -0.78 1.31 -8.21
C LYS A 117 -0.03 0.01 -8.53
N ALA A 118 -0.69 -0.98 -9.12
CA ALA A 118 -0.07 -2.26 -9.45
C ALA A 118 1.07 -2.09 -10.48
N ILE A 119 0.88 -1.27 -11.50
CA ILE A 119 1.91 -0.94 -12.48
C ILE A 119 3.07 -0.23 -11.79
N PHE A 120 2.81 0.80 -10.99
CA PHE A 120 3.83 1.56 -10.27
C PHE A 120 4.65 0.64 -9.35
N MET A 121 3.98 -0.17 -8.52
CA MET A 121 4.63 -1.10 -7.61
C MET A 121 5.41 -2.19 -8.37
N GLY A 122 4.85 -2.73 -9.46
CA GLY A 122 5.50 -3.70 -10.33
C GLY A 122 6.78 -3.15 -10.95
N VAL A 123 6.73 -1.94 -11.51
CA VAL A 123 7.91 -1.29 -12.12
C VAL A 123 8.95 -0.94 -11.06
N VAL A 124 8.56 -0.19 -10.02
CA VAL A 124 9.52 0.34 -9.04
C VAL A 124 10.10 -0.77 -8.16
N ILE A 125 9.26 -1.66 -7.63
CA ILE A 125 9.73 -2.68 -6.68
C ILE A 125 10.28 -3.89 -7.42
N VAL A 126 9.52 -4.45 -8.38
CA VAL A 126 9.87 -5.73 -9.00
C VAL A 126 10.95 -5.58 -10.06
N LEU A 127 10.92 -4.51 -10.87
CA LEU A 127 11.88 -4.32 -11.96
C LEU A 127 13.10 -3.49 -11.57
N ILE A 128 13.01 -2.62 -10.55
CA ILE A 128 14.12 -1.74 -10.16
C ILE A 128 14.73 -2.19 -8.82
N ILE A 129 13.93 -2.19 -7.74
CA ILE A 129 14.45 -2.39 -6.39
C ILE A 129 14.93 -3.82 -6.16
N LEU A 130 14.13 -4.83 -6.51
CA LEU A 130 14.50 -6.22 -6.27
C LEU A 130 15.73 -6.69 -7.04
N PRO A 131 15.96 -6.34 -8.32
CA PRO A 131 17.18 -6.70 -9.02
C PRO A 131 18.44 -6.02 -8.46
N ILE A 132 18.31 -4.76 -8.02
CA ILE A 132 19.48 -3.99 -7.51
C ILE A 132 19.87 -4.44 -6.10
N PHE A 133 18.89 -4.75 -5.25
CA PHE A 133 19.12 -5.04 -3.83
C PHE A 133 18.86 -6.51 -3.44
N GLY A 134 18.66 -7.40 -4.42
CA GLY A 134 18.39 -8.82 -4.18
C GLY A 134 19.51 -9.52 -3.41
N ASP A 135 20.76 -9.15 -3.68
CA ASP A 135 21.94 -9.70 -2.99
C ASP A 135 21.95 -9.32 -1.50
N ASN A 136 21.52 -8.10 -1.16
CA ASN A 136 21.38 -7.66 0.23
C ASN A 136 20.30 -8.47 0.98
N LEU A 137 19.28 -8.92 0.27
CA LEU A 137 18.24 -9.80 0.82
C LEU A 137 18.82 -11.20 1.11
N ALA A 138 19.65 -11.72 0.20
CA ALA A 138 20.33 -13.02 0.40
C ALA A 138 21.18 -13.05 1.67
N LEU A 139 21.91 -11.96 1.96
CA LEU A 139 22.76 -11.82 3.15
C LEU A 139 21.99 -11.77 4.48
N LYS A 140 20.73 -11.32 4.45
CA LYS A 140 19.90 -11.14 5.66
C LYS A 140 18.88 -12.26 5.87
N LEU A 141 18.77 -13.21 4.94
CA LEU A 141 17.88 -14.35 5.10
C LEU A 141 18.54 -15.41 6.00
N PRO A 142 17.78 -16.00 6.96
CA PRO A 142 18.27 -17.08 7.82
C PRO A 142 18.66 -18.35 7.03
N LYS A 143 18.08 -18.53 5.84
CA LYS A 143 18.38 -19.62 4.91
C LYS A 143 18.53 -19.06 3.49
N PRO A 144 19.75 -19.00 2.96
CA PRO A 144 20.00 -18.51 1.59
C PRO A 144 19.22 -19.27 0.50
N GLU A 145 18.94 -20.56 0.73
CA GLU A 145 18.15 -21.41 -0.17
C GLU A 145 16.69 -20.94 -0.36
N ALA A 146 16.17 -20.15 0.58
CA ALA A 146 14.82 -19.58 0.48
C ALA A 146 14.74 -18.35 -0.42
N LEU A 147 15.85 -17.80 -0.88
CA LEU A 147 15.90 -16.58 -1.69
C LEU A 147 14.98 -16.62 -2.93
N PRO A 148 15.00 -17.66 -3.77
CA PRO A 148 14.14 -17.70 -4.96
C PRO A 148 12.66 -17.70 -4.61
N VAL A 149 12.26 -18.39 -3.52
CA VAL A 149 10.87 -18.42 -3.05
C VAL A 149 10.45 -17.05 -2.52
N VAL A 150 11.31 -16.39 -1.73
CA VAL A 150 11.05 -15.06 -1.18
C VAL A 150 10.93 -14.02 -2.30
N LEU A 151 11.79 -14.07 -3.30
CA LEU A 151 11.74 -13.19 -4.47
C LEU A 151 10.47 -13.43 -5.32
N ALA A 152 10.11 -14.69 -5.56
CA ALA A 152 8.89 -15.03 -6.28
C ALA A 152 7.64 -14.53 -5.54
N THR A 153 7.57 -14.77 -4.23
CA THR A 153 6.48 -14.27 -3.37
C THR A 153 6.42 -12.74 -3.37
N ALA A 154 7.57 -12.07 -3.27
CA ALA A 154 7.63 -10.61 -3.34
C ALA A 154 7.12 -10.08 -4.68
N LYS A 155 7.52 -10.67 -5.80
CA LYS A 155 7.05 -10.29 -7.14
C LYS A 155 5.53 -10.39 -7.25
N VAL A 156 4.92 -11.48 -6.79
CA VAL A 156 3.47 -11.66 -6.79
C VAL A 156 2.79 -10.66 -5.85
N THR A 157 3.30 -10.49 -4.64
CA THR A 157 2.72 -9.60 -3.62
C THR A 157 2.74 -8.13 -4.06
N PHE A 158 3.82 -7.67 -4.67
CA PHE A 158 3.97 -6.25 -5.04
C PHE A 158 3.50 -5.92 -6.47
N SER A 159 3.02 -6.89 -7.24
CA SER A 159 2.40 -6.65 -8.54
C SER A 159 0.92 -7.08 -8.56
N ILE A 160 0.64 -8.37 -8.55
CA ILE A 160 -0.71 -8.92 -8.78
C ILE A 160 -1.65 -8.61 -7.61
N THR A 161 -1.21 -8.80 -6.36
CA THR A 161 -2.07 -8.58 -5.18
C THR A 161 -2.41 -7.10 -4.94
N GLN A 162 -1.78 -6.17 -5.66
CA GLN A 162 -2.11 -4.75 -5.58
C GLN A 162 -3.33 -4.36 -6.44
N LEU A 163 -3.81 -5.29 -7.28
CA LEU A 163 -5.06 -5.11 -8.04
C LEU A 163 -6.32 -5.28 -7.19
N THR A 164 -6.18 -5.87 -6.01
CA THR A 164 -7.25 -6.06 -5.03
C THR A 164 -7.19 -4.96 -3.96
#